data_814191c2d3bfa7afc43c58f1912e4bc1
#
_entry.id   814191c2d3bfa7afc43c58f1912e4bc1
#
_cell.length_a   1.000
_cell.length_b   1.000
_cell.length_c   1.000
_cell.angle_alpha   90.00
_cell.angle_beta   90.00
_cell.angle_gamma   90.00
#
_symmetry.space_group_name_H-M   'P 1'
#
loop_
_entity.id
_entity.type
_entity.pdbx_description
1 polymer ?
#
loop_
_entity_poly.entity_id
_entity_poly.type
_entity_poly.pdbx_seq_one_letter_code
_entity_poly.pdbx_strand_id
1 'polypeptide(L)' 'MSAEILIIDDNADIRLILDELIKDAGYKTRLAANFNQALTEIDKKLPDVA' A
#
# COMPACT_ATOMS: atom_id res chain seq x y z
N MET A 1 9.41 -13.42 -7.46
CA MET A 1 9.18 -12.71 -6.19
C MET A 1 8.26 -11.55 -6.44
N SER A 2 7.31 -11.32 -5.52
CA SER A 2 6.39 -10.19 -5.64
C SER A 2 6.95 -8.97 -4.92
N ALA A 3 6.96 -7.82 -5.57
CA ALA A 3 7.25 -6.56 -4.92
C ALA A 3 6.12 -6.21 -3.94
N GLU A 4 6.44 -5.53 -2.88
CA GLU A 4 5.46 -5.02 -1.93
C GLU A 4 5.29 -3.53 -2.12
N ILE A 5 4.04 -3.10 -2.27
CA ILE A 5 3.71 -1.70 -2.56
C ILE A 5 2.86 -1.15 -1.42
N LEU A 6 3.26 -0.01 -0.89
CA LEU A 6 2.49 0.70 0.13
C LEU A 6 1.62 1.75 -0.57
N ILE A 7 0.31 1.63 -0.39
CA ILE A 7 -0.67 2.55 -0.97
C ILE A 7 -1.08 3.54 0.11
N ILE A 8 -0.89 4.82 -0.15
CA ILE A 8 -1.23 5.90 0.78
C ILE A 8 -2.30 6.77 0.14
N ASP A 9 -3.52 6.72 0.66
CA ASP A 9 -4.62 7.54 0.17
C ASP A 9 -5.66 7.70 1.28
N ASP A 10 -6.18 8.89 1.47
CA ASP A 10 -7.19 9.18 2.49
C ASP A 10 -8.59 8.74 2.07
N ASN A 11 -8.80 8.44 0.80
CA ASN A 11 -10.08 7.97 0.28
C ASN A 11 -10.12 6.43 0.28
N ALA A 12 -11.00 5.86 1.11
CA ALA A 12 -11.10 4.41 1.26
C ALA A 12 -11.48 3.70 -0.05
N ASP A 13 -12.33 4.31 -0.86
CA ASP A 13 -12.76 3.71 -2.13
C ASP A 13 -11.60 3.66 -3.11
N ILE A 14 -10.82 4.72 -3.20
CA ILE A 14 -9.64 4.79 -4.06
C ILE A 14 -8.61 3.75 -3.59
N ARG A 15 -8.38 3.64 -2.29
CA ARG A 15 -7.45 2.62 -1.75
C ARG A 15 -7.85 1.22 -2.16
N LEU A 16 -9.14 0.89 -2.07
CA LEU A 16 -9.63 -0.43 -2.48
C LEU A 16 -9.43 -0.70 -3.96
N ILE A 17 -9.71 0.29 -4.81
CA ILE A 17 -9.51 0.17 -6.25
C ILE A 17 -8.04 -0.08 -6.57
N LEU A 18 -7.15 0.71 -5.99
CA LEU A 18 -5.72 0.57 -6.21
C LEU A 18 -5.20 -0.77 -5.68
N ASP A 19 -5.69 -1.20 -4.51
CA ASP A 19 -5.32 -2.49 -3.91
C ASP A 19 -5.65 -3.63 -4.86
N GLU A 20 -6.85 -3.65 -5.42
CA GLU A 20 -7.27 -4.68 -6.37
C GLU A 20 -6.44 -4.67 -7.65
N LEU A 21 -6.22 -3.48 -8.23
CA LEU A 21 -5.45 -3.35 -9.45
C LEU A 21 -4.01 -3.83 -9.27
N ILE A 22 -3.40 -3.47 -8.16
CA ILE A 22 -2.01 -3.81 -7.89
C ILE A 22 -1.87 -5.30 -7.58
N LYS A 23 -2.80 -5.87 -6.83
CA LYS A 23 -2.81 -7.32 -6.57
C LYS A 23 -3.03 -8.12 -7.86
N ASP A 24 -3.89 -7.65 -8.73
CA ASP A 24 -4.11 -8.30 -10.03
C ASP A 24 -2.85 -8.29 -10.89
N ALA A 25 -2.00 -7.29 -10.73
CA ALA A 25 -0.72 -7.22 -11.42
C ALA A 25 0.35 -8.13 -10.81
N GLY A 26 0.04 -8.82 -9.71
CA GLY A 26 0.94 -9.77 -9.07
C GLY A 26 1.79 -9.21 -7.93
N TYR A 27 1.43 -8.05 -7.41
CA TYR A 27 2.17 -7.42 -6.31
C TYR A 27 1.48 -7.67 -4.97
N LYS A 28 2.24 -7.58 -3.89
CA LYS A 28 1.71 -7.50 -2.54
C LYS A 28 1.42 -6.05 -2.20
N THR A 29 0.39 -5.81 -1.39
CA THR A 29 0.00 -4.46 -1.02
C THR A 29 -0.08 -4.29 0.49
N ARG A 30 0.20 -3.07 0.94
CA ARG A 30 -0.14 -2.59 2.27
C ARG A 30 -0.88 -1.28 2.11
N LEU A 31 -1.81 -0.99 3.02
CA LEU A 31 -2.67 0.18 2.91
C LEU A 31 -2.42 1.15 4.08
N ALA A 32 -2.40 2.43 3.78
CA ALA A 32 -2.35 3.48 4.79
C ALA A 32 -3.35 4.58 4.42
N ALA A 33 -4.11 5.04 5.40
CA ALA A 33 -5.12 6.07 5.18
C ALA A 33 -4.53 7.48 5.22
N ASN A 34 -3.37 7.65 5.84
CA ASN A 34 -2.73 8.95 6.00
C ASN A 34 -1.21 8.76 6.18
N PHE A 35 -0.51 9.89 6.24
CA PHE A 35 0.93 9.90 6.35
C PHE A 35 1.43 9.21 7.63
N ASN A 36 0.76 9.42 8.75
CA ASN A 36 1.15 8.80 10.03
C ASN A 36 1.05 7.29 9.97
N GLN A 37 -0.02 6.76 9.37
CA GLN A 37 -0.16 5.32 9.17
C GLN A 37 0.93 4.78 8.22
N ALA A 38 1.25 5.54 7.18
CA ALA A 38 2.32 5.18 6.26
C ALA A 38 3.67 5.07 6.98
N LEU A 39 3.99 6.02 7.84
CA LEU A 39 5.22 5.98 8.63
C LEU A 39 5.25 4.77 9.55
N THR A 40 4.13 4.43 10.17
CA THR A 40 4.01 3.24 11.02
C THR A 40 4.28 1.97 10.23
N GLU A 41 3.73 1.86 9.02
CA GLU A 41 3.95 0.69 8.16
C GLU A 41 5.41 0.58 7.70
N ILE A 42 6.02 1.70 7.35
CA ILE A 42 7.43 1.75 6.95
C ILE A 42 8.34 1.36 8.13
N ASP A 43 7.98 1.78 9.34
CA ASP A 43 8.73 1.44 10.54
C ASP A 43 8.71 -0.07 10.84
N LYS A 44 7.58 -0.73 10.56
CA LYS A 44 7.47 -2.19 10.69
C LYS A 44 8.33 -2.91 9.68
N LYS A 45 8.26 -2.49 8.43
CA LYS A 45 9.01 -3.06 7.33
C LYS A 45 8.96 -2.09 6.14
N LEU A 46 10.11 -1.83 5.54
CA LEU A 46 10.18 -1.00 4.34
C LEU A 46 9.50 -1.71 3.17
N PRO A 47 8.59 -1.02 2.45
CA PRO A 47 8.05 -1.57 1.21
C PRO A 47 9.06 -1.44 0.08
N ASP A 48 8.87 -2.22 -0.99
CA ASP A 48 9.68 -2.06 -2.20
C ASP A 48 9.35 -0.75 -2.91
N VAL A 49 8.05 -0.39 -2.89
CA VAL A 49 7.56 0.87 -3.46
C VAL A 49 6.48 1.45 -2.53
N ALA A 50 6.46 2.73 -2.39
CA ALA A 50 5.46 3.43 -1.60
C ALA A 50 4.42 4.10 -2.51
#